data_753945c9cfea0e523d3032be645f2a26
#
_entry.id   753945c9cfea0e523d3032be645f2a26
#
_cell.length_a   1.000
_cell.length_b   1.000
_cell.length_c   1.000
_cell.angle_alpha   90.00
_cell.angle_beta   90.00
_cell.angle_gamma   90.00
#
_symmetry.space_group_name_H-M   'P 1'
#
loop_
_entity.id
_entity.type
_entity.pdbx_description
1 polymer ?
#
loop_
_entity_poly.entity_id
_entity_poly.type
_entity_poly.pdbx_seq_one_letter_code
_entity_poly.pdbx_strand_id
1 'polypeptide(L)'
;QKDRRAPNVFSGDRIRIVFDEHTANKPVISDLVLACQAPVNIIFADTREVGGIVYGHMIVQLPQDERQREKITAWLHANSITFSKEV
;
A
#
# COMPACT_ATOMS: atom_id res chain seq x y z
N GLN A 1 -33.78 11.10 -6.23
CA GLN A 1 -32.56 11.43 -5.47
C GLN A 1 -31.31 11.02 -6.23
N LYS A 2 -30.44 11.93 -6.45
CA LYS A 2 -29.23 11.69 -7.19
C LYS A 2 -28.13 11.20 -6.25
N ASP A 3 -27.36 10.25 -6.72
CA ASP A 3 -26.20 9.77 -5.98
C ASP A 3 -25.14 10.86 -5.95
N ARG A 4 -24.72 11.23 -4.75
CA ARG A 4 -23.76 12.31 -4.54
C ARG A 4 -22.37 11.83 -4.22
N ARG A 5 -22.14 10.53 -4.22
CA ARG A 5 -20.82 10.02 -3.88
C ARG A 5 -19.82 10.46 -4.94
N ALA A 6 -18.61 10.76 -4.46
CA ALA A 6 -17.52 11.05 -5.37
C ALA A 6 -17.20 9.81 -6.21
N PRO A 7 -16.63 9.99 -7.41
CA PRO A 7 -16.18 8.83 -8.16
C PRO A 7 -15.21 7.98 -7.34
N ASN A 8 -15.33 6.67 -7.50
CA ASN A 8 -14.46 5.76 -6.79
C ASN A 8 -13.08 5.79 -7.45
N VAL A 9 -12.07 6.28 -6.73
CA VAL A 9 -10.71 6.37 -7.25
C VAL A 9 -9.92 5.09 -7.01
N PHE A 10 -10.50 4.13 -6.31
CA PHE A 10 -9.80 2.89 -5.97
C PHE A 10 -10.41 1.73 -6.74
N SER A 11 -9.54 0.80 -7.16
CA SER A 11 -9.97 -0.43 -7.79
C SER A 11 -10.40 -1.42 -6.73
N GLY A 12 -10.85 -2.60 -7.16
CA GLY A 12 -11.09 -3.69 -6.24
C GLY A 12 -9.82 -4.43 -5.84
N ASP A 13 -8.71 -4.08 -6.47
CA ASP A 13 -7.45 -4.81 -6.25
C ASP A 13 -6.83 -4.41 -4.93
N ARG A 14 -6.37 -5.41 -4.20
CA ARG A 14 -5.75 -5.23 -2.88
C ARG A 14 -4.44 -5.98 -2.84
N ILE A 15 -3.49 -5.44 -2.11
CA ILE A 15 -2.24 -6.14 -1.85
C ILE A 15 -1.97 -6.12 -0.36
N ARG A 16 -1.24 -7.14 0.07
CA ARG A 16 -0.76 -7.25 1.44
C ARG A 16 0.70 -6.86 1.44
N ILE A 17 1.05 -5.84 2.22
CA ILE A 17 2.43 -5.38 2.37
C ILE A 17 2.95 -5.87 3.71
N VAL A 18 4.11 -6.50 3.69
CA VAL A 18 4.72 -7.06 4.90
C VAL A 18 5.76 -6.10 5.46
N PHE A 19 5.68 -5.87 6.75
CA PHE A 19 6.62 -5.03 7.49
C PHE A 19 7.50 -5.92 8.35
N ASP A 20 8.81 -5.72 8.26
CA ASP A 20 9.78 -6.51 9.00
C ASP A 20 11.07 -5.69 9.15
N GLU A 21 12.17 -6.35 9.47
CA GLU A 21 13.44 -5.65 9.64
C GLU A 21 13.92 -4.98 8.35
N HIS A 22 13.49 -5.46 7.18
CA HIS A 22 13.89 -4.87 5.91
C HIS A 22 13.20 -3.54 5.66
N THR A 23 12.07 -3.30 6.32
CA THR A 23 11.36 -2.02 6.20
C THR A 23 11.59 -1.12 7.40
N ALA A 24 12.48 -1.52 8.31
CA ALA A 24 12.79 -0.72 9.49
C ALA A 24 13.29 0.66 9.08
N ASN A 25 12.82 1.68 9.78
CA ASN A 25 13.20 3.08 9.55
C ASN A 25 12.76 3.61 8.19
N LYS A 26 11.82 2.94 7.54
CA LYS A 26 11.27 3.40 6.27
C LYS A 26 9.79 3.71 6.44
N PRO A 27 9.36 4.94 6.14
CA PRO A 27 7.92 5.25 6.12
C PRO A 27 7.34 4.75 4.80
N VAL A 28 7.14 3.44 4.71
CA VAL A 28 6.84 2.75 3.44
C VAL A 28 5.65 3.36 2.72
N ILE A 29 4.53 3.55 3.43
CA ILE A 29 3.30 4.01 2.78
C ILE A 29 3.47 5.43 2.28
N SER A 30 4.05 6.31 3.09
CA SER A 30 4.27 7.70 2.69
C SER A 30 5.23 7.79 1.50
N ASP A 31 6.33 7.05 1.56
CA ASP A 31 7.32 7.06 0.48
C ASP A 31 6.71 6.54 -0.81
N LEU A 32 5.92 5.48 -0.71
CA LEU A 32 5.25 4.90 -1.87
C LEU A 32 4.31 5.92 -2.53
N VAL A 33 3.49 6.58 -1.73
CA VAL A 33 2.52 7.54 -2.26
C VAL A 33 3.24 8.72 -2.90
N LEU A 34 4.28 9.21 -2.25
CA LEU A 34 5.03 10.35 -2.79
C LEU A 34 5.80 9.97 -4.06
N ALA A 35 6.42 8.81 -4.06
CA ALA A 35 7.23 8.39 -5.21
C ALA A 35 6.36 8.07 -6.43
N CYS A 36 5.24 7.40 -6.20
CA CYS A 36 4.37 6.98 -7.30
C CYS A 36 3.34 8.02 -7.68
N GLN A 37 3.17 9.03 -6.84
CA GLN A 37 2.14 10.05 -7.01
C GLN A 37 0.78 9.39 -7.24
N ALA A 38 0.49 8.42 -6.38
CA ALA A 38 -0.71 7.61 -6.51
C ALA A 38 -1.30 7.36 -5.13
N PRO A 39 -2.61 7.40 -5.01
CA PRO A 39 -3.26 7.15 -3.72
C PRO A 39 -3.33 5.66 -3.44
N VAL A 40 -3.29 5.31 -2.16
CA VAL A 40 -3.65 3.98 -1.70
C VAL A 40 -4.58 4.14 -0.51
N ASN A 41 -5.45 3.16 -0.33
CA ASN A 41 -6.39 3.18 0.79
C ASN A 41 -6.05 2.02 1.71
N ILE A 42 -5.76 2.31 2.97
CA ILE A 42 -5.45 1.27 3.94
C ILE A 42 -6.77 0.65 4.40
N ILE A 43 -6.95 -0.62 4.09
CA ILE A 43 -8.15 -1.36 4.46
C ILE A 43 -7.99 -1.97 5.84
N PHE A 44 -6.79 -2.49 6.12
CA PHE A 44 -6.53 -3.23 7.34
C PHE A 44 -5.06 -3.11 7.68
N ALA A 45 -4.76 -3.01 8.96
CA ALA A 45 -3.38 -2.96 9.42
C ALA A 45 -3.28 -3.76 10.71
N ASP A 46 -2.32 -4.65 10.76
CA ASP A 46 -2.03 -5.44 11.95
C ASP A 46 -0.53 -5.40 12.13
N THR A 47 -0.07 -4.37 12.83
CA THR A 47 1.35 -4.16 13.04
C THR A 47 1.63 -3.96 14.51
N ARG A 48 2.86 -4.29 14.90
CA ARG A 48 3.31 -4.06 16.27
C ARG A 48 4.78 -3.73 16.24
N GLU A 49 5.22 -3.01 17.26
CA GLU A 49 6.61 -2.62 17.39
C GLU A 49 7.30 -3.52 18.39
N VAL A 50 8.46 -4.05 17.99
CA VAL A 50 9.29 -4.87 18.86
C VAL A 50 10.71 -4.37 18.70
N GLY A 51 11.28 -3.85 19.79
CA GLY A 51 12.65 -3.35 19.76
C GLY A 51 12.87 -2.22 18.77
N GLY A 52 11.87 -1.38 18.56
CA GLY A 52 11.96 -0.25 17.65
C GLY A 52 11.68 -0.60 16.20
N ILE A 53 11.38 -1.85 15.90
CA ILE A 53 11.09 -2.30 14.54
C ILE A 53 9.62 -2.68 14.45
N VAL A 54 8.95 -2.18 13.42
CA VAL A 54 7.55 -2.50 13.18
C VAL A 54 7.45 -3.79 12.39
N TYR A 55 6.69 -4.74 12.93
CA TYR A 55 6.41 -6.02 12.27
C TYR A 55 4.93 -6.14 12.02
N GLY A 56 4.57 -6.88 10.98
CA GLY A 56 3.18 -7.18 10.68
C GLY A 56 2.88 -6.98 9.21
N HIS A 57 1.62 -6.64 8.94
CA HIS A 57 1.23 -6.43 7.56
C HIS A 57 0.10 -5.42 7.47
N MET A 58 -0.03 -4.84 6.28
CA MET A 58 -1.15 -3.98 5.93
C MET A 58 -1.78 -4.47 4.65
N ILE A 59 -3.10 -4.33 4.56
CA ILE A 59 -3.80 -4.59 3.31
C ILE A 59 -4.23 -3.24 2.77
N VAL A 60 -3.77 -2.93 1.57
CA VAL A 60 -4.07 -1.65 0.94
C VAL A 60 -4.81 -1.88 -0.37
N GLN A 61 -5.69 -0.96 -0.66
CA GLN A 61 -6.46 -0.96 -1.89
C GLN A 61 -5.75 -0.07 -2.90
N LEU A 62 -5.63 -0.56 -4.12
CA LEU A 62 -4.87 0.12 -5.16
C LEU A 62 -5.76 1.07 -5.95
N PRO A 63 -5.15 2.09 -6.60
CA PRO A 63 -5.93 3.01 -7.41
C PRO A 63 -6.48 2.33 -8.65
N GLN A 64 -7.49 2.95 -9.25
CA GLN A 64 -8.12 2.43 -10.46
C GLN A 64 -7.23 2.53 -11.68
N ASP A 65 -6.38 3.53 -11.72
CA ASP A 65 -5.52 3.76 -12.88
C ASP A 65 -4.48 2.65 -12.94
N GLU A 66 -4.48 1.92 -14.04
CA GLU A 66 -3.58 0.78 -14.22
C GLU A 66 -2.11 1.20 -14.18
N ARG A 67 -1.78 2.36 -14.75
CA ARG A 67 -0.40 2.84 -14.70
C ARG A 67 0.05 3.11 -13.29
N GLN A 68 -0.83 3.67 -12.47
CA GLN A 68 -0.49 3.92 -11.07
C GLN A 68 -0.29 2.61 -10.32
N ARG A 69 -1.14 1.61 -10.59
CA ARG A 69 -0.95 0.29 -9.96
C ARG A 69 0.39 -0.31 -10.34
N GLU A 70 0.77 -0.18 -11.62
CA GLU A 70 2.06 -0.71 -12.08
C GLU A 70 3.22 0.01 -11.42
N LYS A 71 3.13 1.32 -11.28
CA LYS A 71 4.16 2.09 -10.60
C LYS A 71 4.32 1.63 -9.15
N ILE A 72 3.21 1.38 -8.49
CA ILE A 72 3.23 0.95 -7.09
C ILE A 72 3.92 -0.39 -6.95
N THR A 73 3.56 -1.37 -7.77
CA THR A 73 4.18 -2.68 -7.68
C THR A 73 5.65 -2.63 -8.06
N ALA A 74 6.00 -1.83 -9.06
CA ALA A 74 7.40 -1.66 -9.46
C ALA A 74 8.21 -1.01 -8.34
N TRP A 75 7.64 -0.02 -7.66
CA TRP A 75 8.32 0.65 -6.56
C TRP A 75 8.56 -0.32 -5.40
N LEU A 76 7.56 -1.14 -5.09
CA LEU A 76 7.71 -2.12 -4.01
C LEU A 76 8.81 -3.13 -4.32
N HIS A 77 8.86 -3.61 -5.57
CA HIS A 77 9.94 -4.50 -6.00
C HIS A 77 11.30 -3.81 -5.90
N ALA A 78 11.38 -2.58 -6.42
CA ALA A 78 12.64 -1.85 -6.45
C ALA A 78 13.19 -1.58 -5.05
N ASN A 79 12.31 -1.48 -4.07
CA ASN A 79 12.70 -1.22 -2.68
C ASN A 79 12.75 -2.48 -1.84
N SER A 80 12.65 -3.65 -2.47
CA SER A 80 12.76 -4.95 -1.80
C SER A 80 11.73 -5.12 -0.68
N ILE A 81 10.53 -4.61 -0.92
CA ILE A 81 9.44 -4.74 0.05
C ILE A 81 8.60 -5.94 -0.32
N THR A 82 8.38 -6.81 0.66
CA THR A 82 7.60 -8.02 0.45
C THR A 82 6.12 -7.66 0.36
N PHE A 83 5.47 -8.11 -0.70
CA PHE A 83 4.04 -7.92 -0.85
C PHE A 83 3.45 -9.06 -1.67
N SER A 84 2.14 -9.23 -1.55
CA SER A 84 1.43 -10.25 -2.32
C SER A 84 0.04 -9.75 -2.60
N LYS A 85 -0.55 -10.32 -3.65
CA LYS A 85 -1.92 -9.98 -4.00
C LYS A 85 -2.84 -10.55 -2.93
N GLU A 86 -3.80 -9.74 -2.53
CA GLU A 86 -4.80 -10.16 -1.55
C GLU A 86 -6.08 -10.49 -2.27
N VAL A 87 -6.61 -11.67 -1.99
CA VAL A 87 -7.84 -12.15 -2.65
C VAL A 87 -9.05 -11.98 -1.76
#